data_8117411efae8b0683f36668cc6849571
#
_entry.id   8117411efae8b0683f36668cc6849571
#
_cell.length_a   1.000
_cell.length_b   1.000
_cell.length_c   1.000
_cell.angle_alpha   90.00
_cell.angle_beta   90.00
_cell.angle_gamma   90.00
#
_symmetry.space_group_name_H-M   'P 1'
#
loop_
_entity.id
_entity.type
_entity.pdbx_description
1 polymer ?
#
loop_
_entity_poly.entity_id
_entity_poly.type
_entity_poly.pdbx_seq_one_letter_code
_entity_poly.pdbx_strand_id
1 'polypeptide(L)'
;ISLNITLPPINFELGEVSVTERRRQTGTIQQIETKQNRLAPDASGGSIESVIATQAGVSSNNELSSQYNVRGGSFDENMVYVNGIEIYRPLLIRSGQQEGLSFINPDMVQSVGFSTGGYEAKYGDKMSSVLDITYKKPERLEGSASVSLLGASAYVGIAGKKLTWTNGIRYKTNQYLLGTLDTKGEYDPRYIDYQTYLNWTPSKRWEAGIIGNISENRYN
;
A
#
# COMPACT_ATOMS: atom_id res chain seq x y z
N ILE A 1 38.69 -59.56 -23.77
CA ILE A 1 38.68 -58.14 -23.47
C ILE A 1 37.42 -57.90 -22.63
N SER A 2 37.58 -57.73 -21.29
CA SER A 2 36.48 -57.39 -20.41
C SER A 2 36.47 -55.88 -20.24
N LEU A 3 35.40 -55.23 -20.67
CA LEU A 3 35.19 -53.79 -20.52
C LEU A 3 34.42 -53.53 -19.20
N ASN A 4 35.08 -52.94 -18.22
CA ASN A 4 34.44 -52.50 -16.97
C ASN A 4 34.00 -51.05 -17.14
N ILE A 5 32.70 -50.84 -17.29
CA ILE A 5 32.13 -49.48 -17.36
C ILE A 5 31.53 -49.16 -16.00
N THR A 6 32.14 -48.20 -15.31
CA THR A 6 31.59 -47.64 -14.05
C THR A 6 30.82 -46.40 -14.40
N LEU A 7 29.51 -46.42 -14.22
CA LEU A 7 28.64 -45.22 -14.36
C LEU A 7 28.63 -44.47 -13.03
N PRO A 8 28.95 -43.17 -13.03
CA PRO A 8 28.80 -42.35 -11.81
C PRO A 8 27.31 -42.15 -11.51
N PRO A 9 26.90 -42.20 -10.24
CA PRO A 9 25.52 -41.86 -9.87
C PRO A 9 25.23 -40.41 -10.20
N ILE A 10 24.21 -40.18 -11.02
CA ILE A 10 23.68 -38.83 -11.23
C ILE A 10 22.71 -38.54 -10.09
N ASN A 11 23.14 -37.74 -9.15
CA ASN A 11 22.24 -37.19 -8.14
C ASN A 11 21.42 -36.05 -8.79
N PHE A 12 20.14 -36.31 -9.05
CA PHE A 12 19.19 -35.22 -9.29
C PHE A 12 18.81 -34.64 -7.93
N GLU A 13 19.35 -33.49 -7.63
CA GLU A 13 18.76 -32.65 -6.59
C GLU A 13 17.38 -32.21 -7.10
N LEU A 14 16.34 -32.81 -6.56
CA LEU A 14 14.98 -32.30 -6.72
C LEU A 14 14.96 -30.93 -6.06
N GLY A 15 14.71 -29.90 -6.88
CA GLY A 15 14.57 -28.55 -6.36
C GLY A 15 13.56 -28.53 -5.21
N GLU A 16 13.90 -27.77 -4.17
CA GLU A 16 13.07 -27.59 -2.98
C GLU A 16 11.63 -27.26 -3.38
N VAL A 17 10.71 -28.19 -3.14
CA VAL A 17 9.27 -27.93 -3.27
C VAL A 17 8.87 -27.09 -2.07
N SER A 18 8.90 -25.76 -2.22
CA SER A 18 8.32 -24.88 -1.22
C SER A 18 6.80 -25.06 -1.26
N VAL A 19 6.26 -25.81 -0.32
CA VAL A 19 4.81 -25.85 -0.06
C VAL A 19 4.44 -24.53 0.60
N THR A 20 4.05 -23.55 -0.21
CA THR A 20 3.44 -22.33 0.30
C THR A 20 2.04 -22.70 0.78
N GLU A 21 1.86 -22.89 2.07
CA GLU A 21 0.54 -23.05 2.66
C GLU A 21 -0.26 -21.78 2.37
N ARG A 22 -1.19 -21.86 1.41
CA ARG A 22 -2.25 -20.86 1.30
C ARG A 22 -3.14 -21.06 2.52
N ARG A 23 -2.86 -20.31 3.58
CA ARG A 23 -3.76 -20.21 4.73
C ARG A 23 -5.15 -19.97 4.16
N ARG A 24 -6.06 -20.92 4.31
CA ARG A 24 -7.47 -20.70 3.98
C ARG A 24 -7.90 -19.49 4.79
N GLN A 25 -8.16 -18.39 4.10
CA GLN A 25 -8.71 -17.21 4.73
C GLN A 25 -10.11 -17.58 5.21
N THR A 26 -10.25 -17.82 6.50
CA THR A 26 -11.54 -18.07 7.14
C THR A 26 -12.33 -16.79 7.36
N GLY A 27 -11.74 -15.63 7.07
CA GLY A 27 -12.36 -14.31 7.17
C GLY A 27 -12.82 -13.76 5.82
N THR A 28 -13.71 -12.80 5.85
CA THR A 28 -14.22 -12.06 4.69
C THR A 28 -13.20 -11.07 4.10
N ILE A 29 -12.06 -10.84 4.79
CA ILE A 29 -10.98 -9.98 4.32
C ILE A 29 -10.15 -10.73 3.28
N GLN A 30 -10.18 -10.22 2.06
CA GLN A 30 -9.36 -10.71 0.95
C GLN A 30 -7.97 -10.06 1.01
N GLN A 31 -6.92 -10.87 0.92
CA GLN A 31 -5.56 -10.35 0.79
C GLN A 31 -5.30 -10.00 -0.68
N ILE A 32 -4.93 -8.75 -0.92
CA ILE A 32 -4.56 -8.24 -2.24
C ILE A 32 -3.05 -8.30 -2.36
N GLU A 33 -2.54 -8.90 -3.44
CA GLU A 33 -1.11 -8.96 -3.69
C GLU A 33 -0.57 -7.58 -4.05
N THR A 34 0.29 -7.03 -3.20
CA THR A 34 0.90 -5.71 -3.39
C THR A 34 1.82 -5.62 -4.62
N LYS A 35 2.27 -6.76 -5.14
CA LYS A 35 3.06 -6.82 -6.39
C LYS A 35 2.26 -6.32 -7.61
N GLN A 36 0.95 -6.50 -7.60
CA GLN A 36 0.06 -6.03 -8.67
C GLN A 36 -0.09 -4.50 -8.66
N ASN A 37 0.17 -3.86 -7.53
CA ASN A 37 0.05 -2.41 -7.38
C ASN A 37 0.97 -1.62 -8.31
N ARG A 38 2.16 -2.16 -8.62
CA ARG A 38 3.11 -1.53 -9.57
C ARG A 38 2.75 -1.74 -11.03
N LEU A 39 1.85 -2.67 -11.32
CA LEU A 39 1.43 -3.03 -12.67
C LEU A 39 0.08 -2.44 -13.05
N ALA A 40 -0.69 -1.95 -12.07
CA ALA A 40 -1.95 -1.29 -12.33
C ALA A 40 -1.68 0.08 -13.00
N PRO A 41 -2.21 0.33 -14.21
CA PRO A 41 -2.15 1.65 -14.80
C PRO A 41 -2.95 2.61 -13.92
N ASP A 42 -2.27 3.56 -13.32
CA ASP A 42 -2.87 4.53 -12.43
C ASP A 42 -2.37 5.93 -12.78
N ALA A 43 -3.29 6.81 -13.12
CA ALA A 43 -3.03 8.23 -13.35
C ALA A 43 -2.47 8.92 -12.08
N SER A 44 -2.68 8.35 -10.90
CA SER A 44 -2.21 8.89 -9.62
C SER A 44 -0.82 8.39 -9.19
N GLY A 45 -0.18 7.50 -9.98
CA GLY A 45 1.18 7.02 -9.74
C GLY A 45 1.27 5.86 -8.73
N GLY A 46 0.32 4.91 -8.75
CA GLY A 46 0.39 3.64 -8.02
C GLY A 46 -0.20 3.70 -6.62
N SER A 47 -1.40 4.23 -6.46
CA SER A 47 -2.10 4.23 -5.18
C SER A 47 -2.67 2.84 -4.83
N ILE A 48 -2.81 2.53 -3.55
CA ILE A 48 -3.48 1.30 -3.09
C ILE A 48 -4.97 1.34 -3.47
N GLU A 49 -5.56 2.52 -3.43
CA GLU A 49 -6.96 2.75 -3.74
C GLU A 49 -7.30 2.44 -5.20
N SER A 50 -6.37 2.65 -6.13
CA SER A 50 -6.56 2.27 -7.53
C SER A 50 -6.67 0.76 -7.70
N VAL A 51 -5.93 -0.02 -6.94
CA VAL A 51 -6.05 -1.49 -6.93
C VAL A 51 -7.36 -1.92 -6.27
N ILE A 52 -7.78 -1.24 -5.22
CA ILE A 52 -9.07 -1.51 -4.58
C ILE A 52 -10.22 -1.21 -5.53
N ALA A 53 -10.14 -0.17 -6.35
CA ALA A 53 -11.15 0.18 -7.33
C ALA A 53 -11.38 -0.92 -8.39
N THR A 54 -10.42 -1.85 -8.58
CA THR A 54 -10.59 -3.01 -9.45
C THR A 54 -11.37 -4.16 -8.80
N GLN A 55 -11.65 -4.09 -7.50
CA GLN A 55 -12.35 -5.15 -6.79
C GLN A 55 -13.85 -5.12 -7.05
N ALA A 56 -14.49 -6.28 -6.97
CA ALA A 56 -15.93 -6.40 -7.17
C ALA A 56 -16.72 -5.59 -6.13
N GLY A 57 -17.67 -4.77 -6.60
CA GLY A 57 -18.52 -3.93 -5.75
C GLY A 57 -17.87 -2.61 -5.34
N VAL A 58 -16.74 -2.26 -5.90
CA VAL A 58 -16.06 -0.98 -5.69
C VAL A 58 -16.22 -0.12 -6.94
N SER A 59 -16.48 1.16 -6.75
CA SER A 59 -16.53 2.16 -7.81
C SER A 59 -15.73 3.41 -7.43
N SER A 60 -15.12 4.05 -8.40
CA SER A 60 -14.47 5.35 -8.25
C SER A 60 -15.13 6.33 -9.20
N ASN A 61 -15.40 7.54 -8.74
CA ASN A 61 -16.04 8.59 -9.53
C ASN A 61 -15.03 9.48 -10.26
N ASN A 62 -13.77 9.43 -9.86
CA ASN A 62 -12.71 10.27 -10.42
C ASN A 62 -11.37 9.53 -10.38
N GLU A 63 -10.73 9.38 -11.52
CA GLU A 63 -9.43 8.71 -11.64
C GLU A 63 -8.27 9.48 -10.95
N LEU A 64 -8.45 10.77 -10.72
CA LEU A 64 -7.45 11.62 -10.02
C LEU A 64 -7.64 11.64 -8.51
N SER A 65 -8.73 11.05 -8.00
CA SER A 65 -9.05 10.96 -6.58
C SER A 65 -8.73 9.58 -6.03
N SER A 66 -8.22 9.53 -4.79
CA SER A 66 -8.08 8.29 -4.04
C SER A 66 -9.37 7.83 -3.36
N GLN A 67 -10.49 8.51 -3.62
CA GLN A 67 -11.79 8.13 -3.10
C GLN A 67 -12.37 6.93 -3.85
N TYR A 68 -12.95 6.02 -3.10
CA TYR A 68 -13.69 4.90 -3.63
C TYR A 68 -14.98 4.67 -2.85
N ASN A 69 -16.00 4.17 -3.54
CA ASN A 69 -17.30 3.84 -2.97
C ASN A 69 -17.50 2.33 -3.03
N VAL A 70 -18.04 1.75 -1.98
CA VAL A 70 -18.24 0.30 -1.88
C VAL A 70 -19.72 0.01 -1.72
N ARG A 71 -20.26 -0.83 -2.65
CA ARG A 71 -21.66 -1.27 -2.65
C ARG A 71 -22.68 -0.14 -2.53
N GLY A 72 -22.40 1.01 -3.13
CA GLY A 72 -23.26 2.19 -3.10
C GLY A 72 -23.14 3.06 -1.85
N GLY A 73 -22.28 2.71 -0.90
CA GLY A 73 -21.95 3.56 0.23
C GLY A 73 -21.03 4.71 -0.16
N SER A 74 -20.96 5.72 0.68
CA SER A 74 -20.06 6.86 0.49
C SER A 74 -18.63 6.54 0.95
N PHE A 75 -17.66 7.36 0.52
CA PHE A 75 -16.26 7.19 0.94
C PHE A 75 -16.10 7.25 2.48
N ASP A 76 -16.84 8.09 3.15
CA ASP A 76 -16.79 8.28 4.61
C ASP A 76 -17.27 7.04 5.40
N GLU A 77 -17.95 6.10 4.74
CA GLU A 77 -18.39 4.82 5.32
C GLU A 77 -17.32 3.73 5.24
N ASN A 78 -16.18 4.00 4.62
CA ASN A 78 -15.07 3.07 4.54
C ASN A 78 -14.14 3.25 5.74
N MET A 79 -13.62 2.15 6.24
CA MET A 79 -12.67 2.11 7.34
C MET A 79 -11.27 1.85 6.81
N VAL A 80 -10.29 2.59 7.30
CA VAL A 80 -8.87 2.39 6.96
C VAL A 80 -8.07 2.15 8.23
N TYR A 81 -7.39 1.02 8.28
CA TYR A 81 -6.45 0.66 9.33
C TYR A 81 -5.03 0.57 8.79
N VAL A 82 -4.07 1.06 9.56
CA VAL A 82 -2.65 0.87 9.30
C VAL A 82 -1.99 0.28 10.54
N ASN A 83 -1.48 -0.94 10.44
CA ASN A 83 -0.91 -1.69 11.57
C ASN A 83 -1.85 -1.78 12.79
N GLY A 84 -3.17 -1.95 12.54
CA GLY A 84 -4.18 -2.03 13.58
C GLY A 84 -4.61 -0.69 14.18
N ILE A 85 -4.08 0.44 13.69
CA ILE A 85 -4.48 1.79 14.10
C ILE A 85 -5.47 2.34 13.08
N GLU A 86 -6.63 2.77 13.53
CA GLU A 86 -7.63 3.41 12.66
C GLU A 86 -7.16 4.80 12.21
N ILE A 87 -7.27 5.03 10.90
CA ILE A 87 -6.93 6.30 10.28
C ILE A 87 -8.22 7.07 9.96
N TYR A 88 -8.60 7.99 10.81
CA TYR A 88 -9.83 8.77 10.67
C TYR A 88 -9.84 9.71 9.47
N ARG A 89 -8.65 10.12 9.00
CA ARG A 89 -8.49 10.98 7.82
C ARG A 89 -7.58 10.29 6.80
N PRO A 90 -8.11 9.33 6.05
CA PRO A 90 -7.30 8.57 5.09
C PRO A 90 -6.88 9.40 3.87
N LEU A 91 -7.49 10.57 3.65
CA LEU A 91 -7.07 11.52 2.62
C LEU A 91 -6.35 12.69 3.28
N LEU A 92 -5.11 12.94 2.85
CA LEU A 92 -4.28 14.04 3.34
C LEU A 92 -4.75 15.40 2.80
N ILE A 93 -5.51 15.39 1.71
CA ILE A 93 -6.00 16.58 1.03
C ILE A 93 -7.50 16.47 0.86
N ARG A 94 -8.20 17.48 1.31
CA ARG A 94 -9.63 17.72 1.10
C ARG A 94 -9.77 19.10 0.47
N SER A 95 -9.69 19.20 -0.82
CA SER A 95 -9.92 20.48 -1.50
C SER A 95 -10.65 20.25 -2.82
N GLY A 96 -11.94 20.42 -2.74
CA GLY A 96 -12.87 20.61 -3.84
C GLY A 96 -12.86 19.50 -4.89
N GLN A 97 -12.26 19.73 -6.04
CA GLN A 97 -12.28 18.79 -7.17
C GLN A 97 -11.08 17.83 -7.23
N GLN A 98 -10.12 17.98 -6.34
CA GLN A 98 -8.85 17.21 -6.40
C GLN A 98 -8.45 16.64 -5.05
N GLU A 99 -9.25 15.73 -4.57
CA GLU A 99 -8.94 14.92 -3.39
C GLU A 99 -8.06 13.75 -3.82
N GLY A 100 -6.75 13.85 -3.66
CA GLY A 100 -5.91 12.93 -4.37
C GLY A 100 -4.74 12.30 -3.65
N LEU A 101 -4.34 12.70 -2.46
CA LEU A 101 -3.26 12.04 -1.77
C LEU A 101 -3.76 11.23 -0.59
N SER A 102 -3.68 9.90 -0.71
CA SER A 102 -3.95 8.98 0.38
C SER A 102 -2.89 9.08 1.48
N PHE A 103 -3.32 8.89 2.73
CA PHE A 103 -2.42 8.68 3.86
C PHE A 103 -1.49 7.49 3.63
N ILE A 104 -1.96 6.45 2.96
CA ILE A 104 -1.19 5.22 2.75
C ILE A 104 -0.03 5.49 1.78
N ASN A 105 1.19 5.23 2.23
CA ASN A 105 2.37 5.23 1.37
C ASN A 105 2.58 3.83 0.77
N PRO A 106 2.36 3.62 -0.54
CA PRO A 106 2.42 2.30 -1.17
C PRO A 106 3.79 1.62 -1.05
N ASP A 107 4.88 2.41 -1.01
CA ASP A 107 6.24 1.88 -0.91
C ASP A 107 6.53 1.24 0.46
N MET A 108 5.79 1.67 1.49
CA MET A 108 5.90 1.13 2.85
C MET A 108 5.00 -0.10 3.08
N VAL A 109 4.06 -0.40 2.17
CA VAL A 109 3.07 -1.46 2.37
C VAL A 109 3.66 -2.84 2.14
N GLN A 110 3.41 -3.76 3.09
CA GLN A 110 3.72 -5.18 3.00
C GLN A 110 2.53 -5.98 2.50
N SER A 111 1.36 -5.77 3.11
CA SER A 111 0.13 -6.48 2.76
C SER A 111 -1.08 -5.58 2.85
N VAL A 112 -2.08 -5.88 2.04
CA VAL A 112 -3.36 -5.18 1.95
C VAL A 112 -4.47 -6.18 2.15
N GLY A 113 -5.24 -6.01 3.22
CA GLY A 113 -6.48 -6.73 3.46
C GLY A 113 -7.67 -5.84 3.11
N PHE A 114 -8.60 -6.33 2.30
CA PHE A 114 -9.79 -5.59 1.91
C PHE A 114 -11.06 -6.43 2.06
N SER A 115 -12.11 -5.84 2.60
CA SER A 115 -13.42 -6.44 2.68
C SER A 115 -14.52 -5.46 2.30
N THR A 116 -15.43 -5.91 1.45
CA THR A 116 -16.62 -5.14 1.01
C THR A 116 -17.83 -5.39 1.90
N GLY A 117 -17.65 -5.81 3.13
CA GLY A 117 -18.69 -6.10 4.13
C GLY A 117 -18.53 -7.46 4.80
N GLY A 118 -19.24 -7.69 5.90
CA GLY A 118 -19.16 -8.94 6.67
C GLY A 118 -17.83 -9.12 7.41
N TYR A 119 -17.15 -8.04 7.76
CA TYR A 119 -15.87 -8.05 8.46
C TYR A 119 -16.02 -8.41 9.94
N GLU A 120 -14.91 -8.78 10.57
CA GLU A 120 -14.85 -9.17 11.97
C GLU A 120 -15.27 -8.04 12.91
N ALA A 121 -15.79 -8.37 14.09
CA ALA A 121 -16.28 -7.42 15.08
C ALA A 121 -15.23 -6.42 15.60
N LYS A 122 -13.95 -6.72 15.43
CA LYS A 122 -12.87 -5.77 15.77
C LYS A 122 -12.86 -4.50 14.90
N TYR A 123 -13.46 -4.57 13.72
CA TYR A 123 -13.65 -3.46 12.82
C TYR A 123 -15.06 -2.90 13.01
N GLY A 124 -15.28 -2.13 14.05
CA GLY A 124 -16.56 -1.48 14.33
C GLY A 124 -16.71 -0.13 13.64
N ASP A 125 -17.91 0.43 13.70
CA ASP A 125 -18.22 1.85 13.47
C ASP A 125 -18.43 2.32 12.01
N LYS A 126 -18.10 1.52 10.98
CA LYS A 126 -18.32 1.87 9.57
C LYS A 126 -19.12 0.78 8.87
N MET A 127 -19.81 1.14 7.76
CA MET A 127 -20.82 0.26 7.19
C MET A 127 -20.46 -0.35 5.85
N SER A 128 -19.54 0.27 5.09
CA SER A 128 -19.33 -0.13 3.69
C SER A 128 -18.15 -1.06 3.50
N SER A 129 -16.96 -0.70 3.97
CA SER A 129 -15.77 -1.53 3.78
C SER A 129 -14.71 -1.36 4.86
N VAL A 130 -13.79 -2.31 4.89
CA VAL A 130 -12.58 -2.27 5.71
C VAL A 130 -11.37 -2.43 4.80
N LEU A 131 -10.41 -1.53 4.94
CA LEU A 131 -9.08 -1.59 4.36
C LEU A 131 -8.07 -1.72 5.49
N ASP A 132 -7.43 -2.88 5.60
CA ASP A 132 -6.44 -3.19 6.63
C ASP A 132 -5.05 -3.29 6.00
N ILE A 133 -4.20 -2.32 6.31
CA ILE A 133 -2.86 -2.18 5.75
C ILE A 133 -1.83 -2.58 6.79
N THR A 134 -0.90 -3.43 6.38
CA THR A 134 0.28 -3.74 7.19
C THR A 134 1.51 -3.16 6.53
N TYR A 135 2.28 -2.34 7.26
CA TYR A 135 3.55 -1.81 6.80
C TYR A 135 4.67 -2.82 6.93
N LYS A 136 5.68 -2.66 6.11
CA LYS A 136 6.87 -3.50 6.08
C LYS A 136 7.60 -3.45 7.42
N LYS A 137 8.06 -4.62 7.85
CA LYS A 137 9.04 -4.80 8.92
C LYS A 137 10.30 -5.37 8.26
N PRO A 138 11.25 -4.52 7.85
CA PRO A 138 12.42 -4.97 7.13
C PRO A 138 13.26 -5.92 7.97
N GLU A 139 13.80 -6.98 7.34
CA GLU A 139 14.74 -7.92 7.97
C GLU A 139 16.20 -7.53 7.67
N ARG A 140 16.40 -6.66 6.71
CA ARG A 140 17.70 -6.12 6.28
C ARG A 140 17.54 -4.70 5.81
N LEU A 141 18.66 -4.02 5.57
CA LEU A 141 18.61 -2.72 4.89
C LEU A 141 18.03 -2.92 3.49
N GLU A 142 16.96 -2.20 3.20
CA GLU A 142 16.30 -2.19 1.90
C GLU A 142 15.87 -0.78 1.52
N GLY A 143 15.71 -0.53 0.23
CA GLY A 143 15.27 0.77 -0.26
C GLY A 143 14.79 0.68 -1.69
N SER A 144 13.96 1.64 -2.06
CA SER A 144 13.50 1.85 -3.43
C SER A 144 13.33 3.33 -3.70
N ALA A 145 13.51 3.70 -4.96
CA ALA A 145 13.19 5.04 -5.43
C ALA A 145 12.48 4.93 -6.78
N SER A 146 11.52 5.79 -7.00
CA SER A 146 10.80 5.89 -8.28
C SER A 146 10.64 7.36 -8.67
N VAL A 147 10.67 7.59 -9.97
CA VAL A 147 10.43 8.91 -10.57
C VAL A 147 9.49 8.73 -11.74
N SER A 148 8.47 9.55 -11.81
CA SER A 148 7.47 9.58 -12.88
C SER A 148 7.17 11.03 -13.29
N LEU A 149 6.40 11.21 -14.35
CA LEU A 149 5.92 12.54 -14.75
C LEU A 149 5.04 13.22 -13.69
N LEU A 150 4.41 12.43 -12.83
CA LEU A 150 3.47 12.90 -11.80
C LEU A 150 4.11 13.04 -10.42
N GLY A 151 5.41 12.71 -10.28
CA GLY A 151 6.10 12.85 -9.02
C GLY A 151 7.27 11.89 -8.83
N ALA A 152 7.75 11.86 -7.60
CA ALA A 152 8.84 11.00 -7.18
C ALA A 152 8.55 10.40 -5.81
N SER A 153 9.04 9.20 -5.55
CA SER A 153 9.02 8.59 -4.23
C SER A 153 10.33 7.92 -3.87
N ALA A 154 10.61 7.85 -2.59
CA ALA A 154 11.73 7.09 -2.07
C ALA A 154 11.32 6.39 -0.76
N TYR A 155 11.83 5.18 -0.57
CA TYR A 155 11.61 4.35 0.59
C TYR A 155 12.93 3.81 1.11
N VAL A 156 13.09 3.80 2.44
CA VAL A 156 14.22 3.17 3.12
C VAL A 156 13.72 2.40 4.33
N GLY A 157 14.09 1.14 4.41
CA GLY A 157 13.83 0.25 5.53
C GLY A 157 15.13 -0.19 6.20
N ILE A 158 15.20 -0.01 7.51
CA ILE A 158 16.38 -0.34 8.34
C ILE A 158 15.98 -1.42 9.33
N ALA A 159 16.75 -2.50 9.37
CA ALA A 159 16.54 -3.62 10.28
C ALA A 159 17.58 -3.65 11.38
N GLY A 160 17.11 -3.68 12.61
CA GLY A 160 17.92 -3.98 13.79
C GLY A 160 17.39 -5.22 14.50
N LYS A 161 18.13 -5.74 15.48
CA LYS A 161 17.74 -6.97 16.21
C LYS A 161 16.39 -6.85 16.95
N LYS A 162 16.02 -5.67 17.40
CA LYS A 162 14.82 -5.40 18.19
C LYS A 162 14.04 -4.19 17.70
N LEU A 163 14.54 -3.51 16.68
CA LEU A 163 13.99 -2.28 16.17
C LEU A 163 14.03 -2.33 14.65
N THR A 164 12.88 -2.10 14.02
CA THR A 164 12.80 -1.85 12.59
C THR A 164 12.30 -0.45 12.35
N TRP A 165 12.86 0.22 11.36
CA TRP A 165 12.51 1.59 11.04
C TRP A 165 12.34 1.75 9.54
N THR A 166 11.15 2.14 9.13
CA THR A 166 10.79 2.38 7.73
C THR A 166 10.46 3.85 7.52
N ASN A 167 10.92 4.38 6.43
CA ASN A 167 10.72 5.77 6.03
C ASN A 167 10.31 5.82 4.58
N GLY A 168 9.34 6.66 4.27
CA GLY A 168 8.90 6.93 2.92
C GLY A 168 8.69 8.42 2.72
N ILE A 169 9.18 8.94 1.59
CA ILE A 169 8.91 10.30 1.15
C ILE A 169 8.25 10.23 -0.22
N ARG A 170 7.24 11.07 -0.43
CA ARG A 170 6.56 11.21 -1.72
C ARG A 170 6.45 12.68 -2.09
N TYR A 171 6.71 12.94 -3.35
CA TYR A 171 6.38 14.20 -4.01
C TYR A 171 5.40 13.91 -5.13
N LYS A 172 4.29 14.63 -5.19
CA LYS A 172 3.30 14.55 -6.27
C LYS A 172 3.00 15.93 -6.83
N THR A 173 2.77 15.97 -8.14
CA THR A 173 2.26 17.14 -8.85
C THR A 173 1.26 16.69 -9.91
N ASN A 174 0.14 17.39 -10.01
CA ASN A 174 -0.85 17.13 -11.06
C ASN A 174 -0.81 18.22 -12.16
N GLN A 175 0.16 19.11 -12.11
CA GLN A 175 0.29 20.23 -13.03
C GLN A 175 0.24 19.82 -14.50
N TYR A 176 0.92 18.71 -14.84
CA TYR A 176 0.97 18.23 -16.22
C TYR A 176 -0.40 17.74 -16.72
N LEU A 177 -1.18 17.06 -15.88
CA LEU A 177 -2.51 16.58 -16.25
C LEU A 177 -3.52 17.72 -16.34
N LEU A 178 -3.43 18.70 -15.44
CA LEU A 178 -4.35 19.83 -15.41
C LEU A 178 -4.09 20.84 -16.53
N GLY A 179 -2.86 20.98 -16.96
CA GLY A 179 -2.49 21.82 -18.11
C GLY A 179 -3.05 21.30 -19.44
N THR A 180 -3.54 20.06 -19.51
CA THR A 180 -4.22 19.49 -20.69
C THR A 180 -5.73 19.67 -20.67
N LEU A 181 -6.31 20.07 -19.53
CA LEU A 181 -7.72 20.33 -19.39
C LEU A 181 -8.00 21.81 -19.69
N ASP A 182 -9.03 22.06 -20.48
CA ASP A 182 -9.50 23.42 -20.85
C ASP A 182 -10.24 24.08 -19.67
N THR A 183 -9.53 24.27 -18.55
CA THR A 183 -10.05 24.89 -17.33
C THR A 183 -9.61 26.35 -17.25
N LYS A 184 -10.52 27.23 -16.81
CA LYS A 184 -10.31 28.68 -16.71
C LYS A 184 -9.38 29.13 -15.56
N GLY A 185 -8.48 28.26 -15.06
CA GLY A 185 -7.54 28.58 -13.97
C GLY A 185 -6.26 27.77 -14.07
N GLU A 186 -5.13 28.41 -13.80
CA GLU A 186 -3.87 27.70 -13.58
C GLU A 186 -3.91 27.11 -12.17
N TYR A 187 -4.03 25.79 -12.06
CA TYR A 187 -3.91 25.07 -10.78
C TYR A 187 -2.58 24.33 -10.77
N ASP A 188 -1.70 24.69 -9.84
CA ASP A 188 -0.40 24.01 -9.62
C ASP A 188 -0.38 23.35 -8.23
N PRO A 189 -1.10 22.24 -8.04
CA PRO A 189 -1.08 21.52 -6.78
C PRO A 189 0.22 20.73 -6.64
N ARG A 190 0.93 20.98 -5.56
CA ARG A 190 2.15 20.27 -5.18
C ARG A 190 2.01 19.68 -3.79
N TYR A 191 2.42 18.43 -3.65
CA TYR A 191 2.29 17.68 -2.41
C TYR A 191 3.63 17.06 -2.04
N ILE A 192 4.03 17.28 -0.80
CA ILE A 192 5.15 16.57 -0.19
C ILE A 192 4.62 15.85 1.04
N ASP A 193 4.91 14.57 1.15
CA ASP A 193 4.51 13.71 2.25
C ASP A 193 5.72 12.91 2.73
N TYR A 194 6.03 13.01 4.00
CA TYR A 194 7.01 12.17 4.68
C TYR A 194 6.31 11.33 5.72
N GLN A 195 6.52 10.03 5.67
CA GLN A 195 5.96 9.07 6.59
C GLN A 195 7.04 8.19 7.19
N THR A 196 6.93 7.90 8.48
CA THR A 196 7.84 7.02 9.20
C THR A 196 7.06 6.02 10.04
N TYR A 197 7.56 4.80 10.10
CA TYR A 197 7.06 3.75 10.98
C TYR A 197 8.23 3.12 11.73
N LEU A 198 8.18 3.23 13.05
CA LEU A 198 9.12 2.62 13.97
C LEU A 198 8.43 1.45 14.67
N ASN A 199 9.00 0.27 14.57
CA ASN A 199 8.51 -0.92 15.27
C ASN A 199 9.58 -1.46 16.21
N TRP A 200 9.25 -1.53 17.50
CA TRP A 200 10.15 -1.97 18.56
C TRP A 200 9.64 -3.24 19.22
N THR A 201 10.44 -4.31 19.16
CA THR A 201 10.15 -5.62 19.73
C THR A 201 11.22 -6.00 20.76
N PRO A 202 11.17 -5.45 21.99
CA PRO A 202 12.17 -5.71 23.04
C PRO A 202 12.21 -7.18 23.46
N SER A 203 11.08 -7.87 23.40
CA SER A 203 10.95 -9.29 23.73
C SER A 203 9.83 -9.94 22.90
N LYS A 204 9.71 -11.27 22.92
CA LYS A 204 8.65 -12.04 22.23
C LYS A 204 7.22 -11.69 22.69
N ARG A 205 7.06 -11.02 23.84
CA ARG A 205 5.75 -10.68 24.43
C ARG A 205 5.36 -9.22 24.21
N TRP A 206 6.29 -8.37 23.80
CA TRP A 206 6.06 -6.94 23.69
C TRP A 206 6.43 -6.45 22.30
N GLU A 207 5.50 -5.76 21.70
CA GLU A 207 5.68 -5.05 20.43
C GLU A 207 5.04 -3.66 20.56
N ALA A 208 5.77 -2.63 20.18
CA ALA A 208 5.30 -1.26 20.15
C ALA A 208 5.60 -0.64 18.76
N GLY A 209 4.59 -0.02 18.19
CA GLY A 209 4.69 0.65 16.89
C GLY A 209 4.36 2.13 17.01
N ILE A 210 5.12 2.97 16.33
CA ILE A 210 4.86 4.41 16.21
C ILE A 210 4.81 4.75 14.73
N ILE A 211 3.72 5.40 14.31
CA ILE A 211 3.56 5.96 12.97
C ILE A 211 3.63 7.48 13.10
N GLY A 212 4.48 8.12 12.29
CA GLY A 212 4.55 9.55 12.13
C GLY A 212 4.27 9.94 10.69
N ASN A 213 3.53 11.03 10.47
CA ASN A 213 3.30 11.59 9.15
C ASN A 213 3.42 13.11 9.20
N ILE A 214 4.08 13.69 8.21
CA ILE A 214 4.16 15.14 7.97
C ILE A 214 3.88 15.35 6.50
N SER A 215 2.88 16.16 6.19
CA SER A 215 2.52 16.51 4.82
C SER A 215 2.40 18.01 4.63
N GLU A 216 2.87 18.50 3.51
CA GLU A 216 2.72 19.89 3.08
C GLU A 216 2.03 19.94 1.72
N ASN A 217 1.02 20.79 1.63
CA ASN A 217 0.24 21.00 0.42
C ASN A 217 0.35 22.47 0.01
N ARG A 218 0.75 22.72 -1.22
CA ARG A 218 0.77 24.08 -1.79
C ARG A 218 -0.16 24.14 -2.98
N TYR A 219 -1.02 25.13 -2.96
CA TYR A 219 -1.92 25.49 -4.06
C TYR A 219 -1.57 26.92 -4.47
N ASN A 220 -1.18 27.10 -5.73
CA ASN A 220 -1.01 28.42 -6.36
C ASN A 220 -2.08 28.58 -7.43
#